data_d4bd72dda1b9f997973e905c85491cca
#
_entry.id   d4bd72dda1b9f997973e905c85491cca
#
_cell.length_a   1.000
_cell.length_b   1.000
_cell.length_c   1.000
_cell.angle_alpha   90.00
_cell.angle_beta   90.00
_cell.angle_gamma   90.00
#
_symmetry.space_group_name_H-M   'P 1'
#
loop_
_entity.id
_entity.type
_entity.pdbx_description
1 polymer ?
#
loop_
_entity_poly.entity_id
_entity_poly.type
_entity_poly.pdbx_seq_one_letter_code
_entity_poly.pdbx_strand_id
1 'polypeptide(L)'
;MALEADVKKAIIEEYATHPGDTGSPEVQVAMMTQRIKDLTEHLKTHKHDHHSRRGLFLLVGQRRRLLGYLQDVDINRYRSLIERLGLRR
;
A
#
# COMPACT_ATOMS: atom_id res chain seq x y z
N MET A 1 -3.74 11.69 3.57
CA MET A 1 -5.18 11.35 3.52
C MET A 1 -5.38 9.95 4.08
N ALA A 2 -6.34 9.81 4.98
CA ALA A 2 -6.71 8.50 5.50
C ALA A 2 -7.69 7.82 4.55
N LEU A 3 -7.68 6.49 4.51
CA LEU A 3 -8.65 5.73 3.74
C LEU A 3 -10.02 5.77 4.41
N GLU A 4 -11.07 5.78 3.61
CA GLU A 4 -12.42 5.63 4.12
C GLU A 4 -12.60 4.23 4.71
N ALA A 5 -13.49 4.12 5.71
CA ALA A 5 -13.64 2.87 6.47
C ALA A 5 -14.06 1.68 5.60
N ASP A 6 -14.95 1.89 4.65
CA ASP A 6 -15.41 0.83 3.75
C ASP A 6 -14.36 0.42 2.72
N VAL A 7 -13.56 1.36 2.23
CA VAL A 7 -12.42 1.07 1.34
C VAL A 7 -11.38 0.27 2.10
N LYS A 8 -11.05 0.69 3.32
CA LYS A 8 -10.09 -0.01 4.18
C LYS A 8 -10.55 -1.43 4.46
N LYS A 9 -11.81 -1.62 4.80
CA LYS A 9 -12.39 -2.93 5.08
C LYS A 9 -12.30 -3.85 3.87
N ALA A 10 -12.63 -3.34 2.67
CA ALA A 10 -12.55 -4.12 1.45
C ALA A 10 -11.13 -4.57 1.14
N ILE A 11 -10.13 -3.71 1.35
CA ILE A 11 -8.71 -4.05 1.16
C ILE A 11 -8.29 -5.13 2.15
N ILE A 12 -8.67 -4.99 3.42
CA ILE A 12 -8.35 -5.97 4.45
C ILE A 12 -8.91 -7.35 4.06
N GLU A 13 -10.17 -7.40 3.65
CA GLU A 13 -10.82 -8.66 3.27
C GLU A 13 -10.15 -9.30 2.05
N GLU A 14 -9.78 -8.50 1.05
CA GLU A 14 -9.18 -9.00 -0.19
C GLU A 14 -7.76 -9.55 0.01
N TYR A 15 -6.96 -8.89 0.85
CA TYR A 15 -5.55 -9.22 1.02
C TYR A 15 -5.23 -9.97 2.31
N ALA A 16 -6.22 -10.23 3.15
CA ALA A 16 -6.01 -10.97 4.39
C ALA A 16 -5.42 -12.36 4.13
N THR A 17 -4.43 -12.74 4.93
CA THR A 17 -3.79 -14.07 4.83
C THR A 17 -4.54 -15.11 5.65
N HIS A 18 -5.42 -14.68 6.54
CA HIS A 18 -6.25 -15.54 7.39
C HIS A 18 -7.45 -14.73 7.91
N PRO A 19 -8.51 -15.38 8.38
CA PRO A 19 -9.63 -14.65 8.98
C PRO A 19 -9.16 -13.79 10.16
N GLY A 20 -9.62 -12.55 10.18
CA GLY A 20 -9.24 -11.58 11.22
C GLY A 20 -7.90 -10.91 11.00
N ASP A 21 -7.22 -11.16 9.89
CA ASP A 21 -5.96 -10.48 9.56
C ASP A 21 -6.22 -9.01 9.23
N THR A 22 -5.64 -8.11 10.01
CA THR A 22 -5.73 -6.66 9.78
C THR A 22 -4.36 -6.00 9.64
N GLY A 23 -3.28 -6.76 9.80
CA GLY A 23 -1.95 -6.17 9.87
C GLY A 23 -0.82 -6.96 9.24
N SER A 24 -1.12 -7.96 8.40
CA SER A 24 -0.07 -8.66 7.67
C SER A 24 0.64 -7.71 6.69
N PRO A 25 1.87 -8.03 6.26
CA PRO A 25 2.56 -7.24 5.23
C PRO A 25 1.72 -7.05 3.97
N GLU A 26 0.99 -8.07 3.54
CA GLU A 26 0.11 -7.98 2.36
C GLU A 26 -0.97 -6.92 2.53
N VAL A 27 -1.67 -6.94 3.67
CA VAL A 27 -2.71 -5.95 3.96
C VAL A 27 -2.13 -4.55 4.06
N GLN A 28 -1.00 -4.39 4.76
CA GLN A 28 -0.35 -3.09 4.91
C GLN A 28 0.10 -2.52 3.58
N VAL A 29 0.75 -3.33 2.73
CA VAL A 29 1.21 -2.88 1.40
C VAL A 29 0.03 -2.51 0.52
N ALA A 30 -1.06 -3.29 0.57
CA ALA A 30 -2.26 -2.99 -0.21
C ALA A 30 -2.88 -1.65 0.22
N MET A 31 -2.96 -1.37 1.52
CA MET A 31 -3.47 -0.09 2.03
C MET A 31 -2.57 1.07 1.63
N MET A 32 -1.25 0.91 1.74
CA MET A 32 -0.29 1.94 1.31
C MET A 32 -0.41 2.22 -0.18
N THR A 33 -0.59 1.19 -1.00
CA THR A 33 -0.76 1.33 -2.44
C THR A 33 -2.01 2.16 -2.77
N GLN A 34 -3.12 1.94 -2.08
CA GLN A 34 -4.32 2.72 -2.28
C GLN A 34 -4.12 4.19 -1.87
N ARG A 35 -3.47 4.42 -0.73
CA ARG A 35 -3.17 5.79 -0.27
C ARG A 35 -2.23 6.51 -1.25
N ILE A 36 -1.25 5.80 -1.81
CA ILE A 36 -0.33 6.36 -2.81
C ILE A 36 -1.11 6.78 -4.06
N LYS A 37 -2.03 5.95 -4.53
CA LYS A 37 -2.91 6.30 -5.66
C LYS A 37 -3.72 7.55 -5.37
N ASP A 38 -4.34 7.63 -4.20
CA ASP A 38 -5.18 8.76 -3.81
C ASP A 38 -4.37 10.05 -3.74
N LEU A 39 -3.17 10.01 -3.13
CA LEU A 39 -2.29 11.17 -3.05
C LEU A 39 -1.77 11.59 -4.43
N THR A 40 -1.47 10.62 -5.29
CA THR A 40 -1.02 10.90 -6.65
C THR A 40 -2.10 11.65 -7.43
N GLU A 41 -3.35 11.20 -7.33
CA GLU A 41 -4.48 11.89 -7.96
C GLU A 41 -4.68 13.29 -7.37
N HIS A 42 -4.60 13.41 -6.05
CA HIS A 42 -4.70 14.71 -5.38
C HIS A 42 -3.65 15.68 -5.90
N LEU A 43 -2.42 15.24 -6.08
CA LEU A 43 -1.32 16.11 -6.52
C LEU A 43 -1.41 16.52 -8.00
N LYS A 44 -2.22 15.83 -8.81
CA LYS A 44 -2.47 16.26 -10.19
C LYS A 44 -3.24 17.57 -10.24
N THR A 45 -4.13 17.80 -9.29
CA THR A 45 -4.94 19.03 -9.20
C THR A 45 -4.37 20.04 -8.20
N HIS A 46 -3.58 19.58 -7.23
CA HIS A 46 -2.98 20.42 -6.17
C HIS A 46 -1.45 20.34 -6.23
N LYS A 47 -0.87 20.80 -7.32
CA LYS A 47 0.56 20.63 -7.63
C LYS A 47 1.50 21.28 -6.62
N HIS A 48 1.03 22.29 -5.89
CA HIS A 48 1.85 23.02 -4.91
C HIS A 48 1.60 22.57 -3.46
N ASP A 49 0.87 21.46 -3.28
CA ASP A 49 0.66 20.87 -1.96
C ASP A 49 1.91 20.07 -1.55
N HIS A 50 2.90 20.79 -1.01
CA HIS A 50 4.18 20.18 -0.62
C HIS A 50 4.05 19.23 0.55
N HIS A 51 3.07 19.44 1.42
CA HIS A 51 2.81 18.58 2.57
C HIS A 51 2.34 17.19 2.11
N SER A 52 1.39 17.14 1.17
CA SER A 52 0.91 15.88 0.61
C SER A 52 2.01 15.17 -0.22
N ARG A 53 2.83 15.94 -0.92
CA ARG A 53 3.96 15.40 -1.69
C ARG A 53 4.96 14.70 -0.77
N ARG A 54 5.27 15.31 0.37
CA ARG A 54 6.15 14.72 1.37
C ARG A 54 5.54 13.42 1.91
N GLY A 55 4.24 13.43 2.22
CA GLY A 55 3.52 12.24 2.67
C GLY A 55 3.58 11.11 1.66
N LEU A 56 3.44 11.43 0.37
CA LEU A 56 3.54 10.45 -0.70
C LEU A 56 4.94 9.80 -0.73
N PHE A 57 6.00 10.58 -0.65
CA PHE A 57 7.37 10.04 -0.63
C PHE A 57 7.61 9.13 0.57
N LEU A 58 7.10 9.51 1.74
CA LEU A 58 7.23 8.68 2.95
C LEU A 58 6.50 7.34 2.79
N LEU A 59 5.30 7.35 2.21
CA LEU A 59 4.55 6.11 1.96
C LEU A 59 5.25 5.21 0.95
N VAL A 60 5.81 5.77 -0.12
CA VAL A 60 6.55 4.99 -1.11
C VAL A 60 7.76 4.32 -0.46
N GLY A 61 8.49 5.06 0.39
CA GLY A 61 9.64 4.51 1.11
C GLY A 61 9.24 3.41 2.10
N GLN A 62 8.15 3.61 2.84
CA GLN A 62 7.65 2.60 3.78
C GLN A 62 7.20 1.34 3.06
N ARG A 63 6.48 1.49 1.94
CA ARG A 63 6.05 0.34 1.12
C ARG A 63 7.24 -0.45 0.61
N ARG A 64 8.27 0.24 0.13
CA ARG A 64 9.49 -0.42 -0.37
C ARG A 64 10.17 -1.25 0.72
N ARG A 65 10.28 -0.70 1.93
CA ARG A 65 10.90 -1.42 3.06
C ARG A 65 10.08 -2.66 3.44
N LEU A 66 8.77 -2.52 3.48
CA LEU A 66 7.89 -3.63 3.85
C LEU A 66 7.88 -4.73 2.77
N LEU A 67 7.92 -4.35 1.49
CA LEU A 67 8.06 -5.30 0.39
C LEU A 67 9.41 -6.02 0.43
N GLY A 68 10.49 -5.30 0.76
CA GLY A 68 11.81 -5.92 0.94
C GLY A 68 11.83 -6.94 2.07
N TYR A 69 11.18 -6.62 3.19
CA TYR A 69 11.02 -7.54 4.30
C TYR A 69 10.26 -8.80 3.87
N LEU A 70 9.13 -8.64 3.18
CA LEU A 70 8.32 -9.77 2.72
C LEU A 70 9.10 -10.65 1.75
N GLN A 71 9.89 -10.05 0.85
CA GLN A 71 10.74 -10.77 -0.09
C GLN A 71 11.75 -11.68 0.65
N ASP A 72 12.32 -11.18 1.73
CA ASP A 72 13.29 -11.94 2.53
C ASP A 72 12.63 -13.06 3.32
N VAL A 73 11.40 -12.84 3.80
CA VAL A 73 10.67 -13.81 4.63
C VAL A 73 10.03 -14.89 3.78
N ASP A 74 9.42 -14.52 2.66
CA ASP A 74 8.72 -15.48 1.79
C ASP A 74 8.62 -14.90 0.38
N ILE A 75 9.52 -15.35 -0.50
CA ILE A 75 9.61 -14.84 -1.87
C ILE A 75 8.34 -15.13 -2.68
N ASN A 76 7.64 -16.21 -2.40
CA ASN A 76 6.42 -16.55 -3.14
C ASN A 76 5.27 -15.62 -2.76
N ARG A 77 5.14 -15.28 -1.49
CA ARG A 77 4.18 -14.27 -1.03
C ARG A 77 4.46 -12.91 -1.66
N TYR A 78 5.75 -12.53 -1.72
CA TYR A 78 6.17 -11.28 -2.34
C TYR A 78 5.78 -11.23 -3.82
N ARG A 79 6.09 -12.29 -4.58
CA ARG A 79 5.77 -12.35 -6.02
C ARG A 79 4.27 -12.31 -6.28
N SER A 80 3.50 -13.06 -5.49
CA SER A 80 2.04 -13.07 -5.59
C SER A 80 1.45 -11.68 -5.34
N LEU A 81 1.94 -10.99 -4.31
CA LEU A 81 1.47 -9.65 -3.96
C LEU A 81 1.80 -8.63 -5.05
N ILE A 82 3.03 -8.64 -5.56
CA ILE A 82 3.47 -7.74 -6.63
C ILE A 82 2.58 -7.93 -7.86
N GLU A 83 2.29 -9.16 -8.22
CA GLU A 83 1.42 -9.48 -9.36
C GLU A 83 0.00 -8.98 -9.14
N ARG A 84 -0.58 -9.24 -7.95
CA ARG A 84 -1.95 -8.81 -7.62
C ARG A 84 -2.10 -7.29 -7.63
N LEU A 85 -1.07 -6.57 -7.17
CA LEU A 85 -1.09 -5.11 -7.10
C LEU A 85 -0.61 -4.43 -8.40
N GLY A 86 -0.07 -5.20 -9.33
CA GLY A 86 0.48 -4.65 -10.58
C GLY A 86 1.71 -3.79 -10.37
N LEU A 87 2.50 -4.07 -9.35
CA LEU A 87 3.69 -3.30 -9.03
C LEU A 87 4.91 -3.83 -9.79
N ARG A 88 5.88 -2.95 -10.00
CA ARG A 88 7.18 -3.34 -10.55
C ARG A 88 8.04 -3.97 -9.45
N ARG A 89 8.83 -4.93 -9.84
CA ARG A 89 9.82 -5.55 -8.97
C ARG A 89 10.96 -4.58 -8.65
#